data_ec18f8f9f12c9e404f135f9a6400c33a
#
_entry.id   ec18f8f9f12c9e404f135f9a6400c33a
#
_cell.length_a   1.000
_cell.length_b   1.000
_cell.length_c   1.000
_cell.angle_alpha   90.00
_cell.angle_beta   90.00
_cell.angle_gamma   90.00
#
_symmetry.space_group_name_H-M   'P 1'
#
loop_
_entity.id
_entity.type
_entity.pdbx_description
1 polymer ?
#
loop_
_entity_poly.entity_id
_entity_poly.type
_entity_poly.pdbx_seq_one_letter_code
_entity_poly.pdbx_strand_id
1 'polypeptide(L)'
;MEKTINIALCEARHQMPECVTGAIYPNTVDPLDIAGITETADVFMREHSGDVVNVYVTGLTVCTIAVVKAALMLLATESARPRTLTLWHFDRATGDYYPQTIIYGKEENAVGEAILYYAYNC
;
A
#
# COMPACT_ATOMS: atom_id res chain seq x y z
N MET A 1 9.77 -5.99 -15.37
CA MET A 1 10.56 -6.55 -14.25
C MET A 1 9.95 -6.11 -12.94
N GLU A 2 9.81 -7.04 -12.02
CA GLU A 2 9.22 -6.77 -10.71
C GLU A 2 10.07 -5.80 -9.88
N LYS A 3 9.42 -4.87 -9.23
CA LYS A 3 10.05 -3.93 -8.30
C LYS A 3 9.38 -4.05 -6.94
N THR A 4 10.09 -3.67 -5.90
CA THR A 4 9.50 -3.51 -4.56
C THR A 4 9.35 -2.02 -4.28
N ILE A 5 8.14 -1.60 -4.01
CA ILE A 5 7.80 -0.21 -3.74
C ILE A 5 7.43 -0.08 -2.27
N ASN A 6 8.16 0.76 -1.56
CA ASN A 6 7.88 1.08 -0.15
C ASN A 6 7.51 2.55 -0.08
N ILE A 7 6.24 2.84 0.15
CA ILE A 7 5.71 4.19 0.02
C ILE A 7 4.75 4.52 1.18
N ALA A 8 4.76 5.75 1.64
CA ALA A 8 3.79 6.20 2.63
C ALA A 8 2.43 6.44 1.97
N LEU A 9 1.34 6.18 2.68
CA LEU A 9 0.00 6.48 2.18
C LEU A 9 -0.15 7.99 1.98
N CYS A 10 0.04 8.73 3.05
CA CYS A 10 0.03 10.19 3.02
C CYS A 10 1.40 10.69 3.45
N GLU A 11 1.76 11.90 3.04
CA GLU A 11 2.99 12.52 3.47
C GLU A 11 3.13 12.41 4.99
N ALA A 12 4.26 11.85 5.43
CA ALA A 12 4.42 11.42 6.80
C ALA A 12 4.39 12.57 7.80
N ARG A 13 3.67 12.36 8.89
CA ARG A 13 3.63 13.27 10.03
C ARG A 13 4.51 12.78 11.16
N HIS A 14 5.13 11.63 10.99
CA HIS A 14 6.09 11.06 11.91
C HIS A 14 7.15 10.31 11.11
N GLN A 15 8.21 9.92 11.78
CA GLN A 15 9.34 9.28 11.11
C GLN A 15 8.94 7.94 10.49
N MET A 16 9.30 7.77 9.22
CA MET A 16 9.09 6.54 8.47
C MET A 16 10.36 5.67 8.50
N PRO A 17 10.23 4.34 8.31
CA PRO A 17 11.39 3.49 8.06
C PRO A 17 12.21 4.01 6.88
N GLU A 18 13.52 3.77 6.91
CA GLU A 18 14.43 4.28 5.87
C GLU A 18 14.11 3.78 4.46
N CYS A 19 13.50 2.59 4.36
CA CYS A 19 13.16 2.01 3.06
C CYS A 19 11.99 2.74 2.38
N VAL A 20 11.24 3.55 3.11
CA VAL A 20 10.08 4.26 2.56
C VAL A 20 10.54 5.47 1.76
N THR A 21 10.10 5.55 0.50
CA THR A 21 10.44 6.64 -0.41
C THR A 21 9.17 7.27 -0.96
N GLY A 22 8.93 8.53 -0.61
CA GLY A 22 7.77 9.27 -1.11
C GLY A 22 6.44 8.91 -0.46
N ALA A 23 5.37 9.46 -1.02
CA ALA A 23 4.01 9.26 -0.55
C ALA A 23 3.04 9.24 -1.72
N ILE A 24 1.92 8.51 -1.57
CA ILE A 24 0.87 8.49 -2.59
C ILE A 24 0.11 9.82 -2.58
N TYR A 25 -0.20 10.33 -1.40
CA TYR A 25 -0.95 11.58 -1.23
C TYR A 25 -0.09 12.63 -0.52
N PRO A 26 -0.16 13.90 -0.98
CA PRO A 26 0.52 14.99 -0.27
C PRO A 26 -0.19 15.30 1.05
N ASN A 27 0.49 16.01 1.97
CA ASN A 27 -0.10 16.39 3.25
C ASN A 27 -1.25 17.41 3.10
N THR A 28 -1.40 17.97 1.90
CA THR A 28 -2.46 18.95 1.58
C THR A 28 -3.69 18.30 0.99
N VAL A 29 -3.76 16.97 0.93
CA VAL A 29 -4.92 16.28 0.36
C VAL A 29 -6.19 16.67 1.12
N ASP A 30 -7.25 17.00 0.36
CA ASP A 30 -8.55 17.35 0.94
C ASP A 30 -9.34 16.05 1.21
N PRO A 31 -9.61 15.72 2.49
CA PRO A 31 -10.30 14.48 2.83
C PRO A 31 -11.75 14.42 2.33
N LEU A 32 -12.31 15.54 1.90
CA LEU A 32 -13.67 15.56 1.35
C LEU A 32 -13.71 15.35 -0.16
N ASP A 33 -12.57 15.41 -0.83
CA ASP A 33 -12.46 15.21 -2.27
C ASP A 33 -12.33 13.73 -2.60
N ILE A 34 -13.39 12.98 -2.41
CA ILE A 34 -13.40 11.52 -2.62
C ILE A 34 -13.08 11.17 -4.07
N ALA A 35 -13.58 11.94 -5.04
CA ALA A 35 -13.32 11.68 -6.44
C ALA A 35 -11.82 11.80 -6.78
N GLY A 36 -11.17 12.85 -6.32
CA GLY A 36 -9.74 13.04 -6.53
C GLY A 36 -8.89 12.00 -5.81
N ILE A 37 -9.28 11.64 -4.58
CA ILE A 37 -8.61 10.61 -3.80
C ILE A 37 -8.70 9.26 -4.52
N THR A 38 -9.88 8.92 -5.05
CA THR A 38 -10.10 7.68 -5.80
C THR A 38 -9.24 7.63 -7.06
N GLU A 39 -9.22 8.72 -7.82
CA GLU A 39 -8.44 8.80 -9.06
C GLU A 39 -6.94 8.63 -8.79
N THR A 40 -6.42 9.28 -7.77
CA THR A 40 -5.01 9.17 -7.39
C THR A 40 -4.65 7.71 -7.06
N ALA A 41 -5.49 7.03 -6.31
CA ALA A 41 -5.27 5.62 -5.97
C ALA A 41 -5.30 4.73 -7.20
N ASP A 42 -6.25 4.96 -8.12
CA ASP A 42 -6.35 4.19 -9.36
C ASP A 42 -5.10 4.34 -10.22
N VAL A 43 -4.62 5.56 -10.40
CA VAL A 43 -3.42 5.84 -11.18
C VAL A 43 -2.22 5.15 -10.53
N PHE A 44 -2.06 5.30 -9.23
CA PHE A 44 -0.95 4.69 -8.50
C PHE A 44 -0.92 3.16 -8.70
N MET A 45 -2.05 2.50 -8.51
CA MET A 45 -2.10 1.04 -8.63
C MET A 45 -1.81 0.55 -10.05
N ARG A 46 -2.29 1.27 -11.06
CA ARG A 46 -2.02 0.91 -12.45
C ARG A 46 -0.56 1.09 -12.84
N GLU A 47 0.09 2.11 -12.27
CA GLU A 47 1.51 2.37 -12.53
C GLU A 47 2.42 1.30 -11.94
N HIS A 48 1.94 0.54 -10.95
CA HIS A 48 2.72 -0.48 -10.27
C HIS A 48 2.26 -1.90 -10.60
N SER A 49 1.78 -2.11 -11.81
CA SER A 49 1.42 -3.43 -12.31
C SER A 49 2.60 -4.40 -12.20
N GLY A 50 2.38 -5.53 -11.56
CA GLY A 50 3.40 -6.56 -11.37
C GLY A 50 4.39 -6.29 -10.24
N ASP A 51 4.32 -5.12 -9.62
CA ASP A 51 5.23 -4.75 -8.54
C ASP A 51 4.77 -5.30 -7.19
N VAL A 52 5.72 -5.44 -6.28
CA VAL A 52 5.45 -5.71 -4.86
C VAL A 52 5.27 -4.34 -4.18
N VAL A 53 4.05 -4.07 -3.69
CA VAL A 53 3.72 -2.76 -3.14
C VAL A 53 3.49 -2.83 -1.65
N ASN A 54 4.24 -2.04 -0.90
CA ASN A 54 4.11 -1.87 0.54
C ASN A 54 3.70 -0.43 0.82
N VAL A 55 2.52 -0.26 1.40
CA VAL A 55 1.99 1.05 1.75
C VAL A 55 2.03 1.21 3.26
N TYR A 56 2.78 2.20 3.72
CA TYR A 56 2.87 2.53 5.14
C TYR A 56 1.74 3.48 5.48
N VAL A 57 0.78 2.97 6.24
CA VAL A 57 -0.49 3.67 6.50
C VAL A 57 -0.28 4.82 7.47
N THR A 58 -0.42 6.02 6.95
CA THR A 58 -0.37 7.27 7.70
C THR A 58 -1.50 8.16 7.22
N GLY A 59 -2.12 8.88 8.12
CA GLY A 59 -3.11 9.89 7.75
C GLY A 59 -4.52 9.35 7.60
N LEU A 60 -5.17 9.64 6.48
CA LEU A 60 -6.63 9.59 6.36
C LEU A 60 -7.18 8.21 6.00
N THR A 61 -8.22 7.78 6.72
CA THR A 61 -8.93 6.54 6.44
C THR A 61 -9.49 6.50 5.02
N VAL A 62 -9.99 7.64 4.51
CA VAL A 62 -10.53 7.69 3.14
C VAL A 62 -9.47 7.36 2.09
N CYS A 63 -8.23 7.71 2.34
CA CYS A 63 -7.11 7.38 1.47
C CYS A 63 -6.80 5.87 1.52
N THR A 64 -6.81 5.28 2.71
CA THR A 64 -6.61 3.84 2.88
C THR A 64 -7.67 3.06 2.10
N ILE A 65 -8.93 3.44 2.26
CA ILE A 65 -10.04 2.78 1.58
C ILE A 65 -9.89 2.90 0.06
N ALA A 66 -9.51 4.07 -0.44
CA ALA A 66 -9.33 4.30 -1.87
C ALA A 66 -8.24 3.39 -2.46
N VAL A 67 -7.12 3.26 -1.77
CA VAL A 67 -5.99 2.42 -2.21
C VAL A 67 -6.41 0.95 -2.25
N VAL A 68 -7.05 0.45 -1.20
CA VAL A 68 -7.52 -0.94 -1.15
C VAL A 68 -8.55 -1.19 -2.24
N LYS A 69 -9.52 -0.28 -2.39
CA LYS A 69 -10.56 -0.40 -3.40
C LYS A 69 -9.97 -0.45 -4.82
N ALA A 70 -9.02 0.44 -5.13
CA ALA A 70 -8.38 0.46 -6.44
C ALA A 70 -7.71 -0.88 -6.76
N ALA A 71 -6.96 -1.42 -5.80
CA ALA A 71 -6.26 -2.70 -5.98
C ALA A 71 -7.25 -3.85 -6.19
N LEU A 72 -8.30 -3.92 -5.38
CA LEU A 72 -9.30 -4.99 -5.48
C LEU A 72 -10.11 -4.91 -6.77
N MET A 73 -10.38 -3.72 -7.27
CA MET A 73 -11.07 -3.54 -8.55
C MET A 73 -10.23 -4.06 -9.72
N LEU A 74 -8.93 -3.79 -9.72
CA LEU A 74 -8.05 -4.32 -10.75
C LEU A 74 -7.97 -5.86 -10.68
N LEU A 75 -7.93 -6.41 -9.46
CA LEU A 75 -7.95 -7.85 -9.26
C LEU A 75 -9.25 -8.47 -9.78
N ALA A 76 -10.39 -7.88 -9.44
CA ALA A 76 -11.71 -8.39 -9.81
C ALA A 76 -11.95 -8.33 -11.33
N THR A 77 -11.42 -7.32 -12.00
CA THR A 77 -11.57 -7.14 -13.45
C THR A 77 -10.46 -7.80 -14.25
N GLU A 78 -9.56 -8.50 -13.57
CA GLU A 78 -8.40 -9.16 -14.18
C GLU A 78 -7.52 -8.19 -14.99
N SER A 79 -7.56 -6.92 -14.59
CA SER A 79 -6.72 -5.88 -15.18
C SER A 79 -5.30 -5.94 -14.61
N ALA A 80 -4.38 -5.20 -15.22
CA ALA A 80 -3.02 -5.06 -14.70
C ALA A 80 -3.06 -4.53 -13.27
N ARG A 81 -2.46 -5.24 -12.35
CA ARG A 81 -2.50 -4.97 -10.93
C ARG A 81 -1.14 -5.21 -10.28
N PRO A 82 -0.91 -4.69 -9.06
CA PRO A 82 0.27 -5.08 -8.31
C PRO A 82 0.31 -6.60 -8.10
N ARG A 83 1.51 -7.15 -8.03
CA ARG A 83 1.70 -8.57 -7.70
C ARG A 83 1.24 -8.85 -6.27
N THR A 84 1.67 -7.98 -5.35
CA THR A 84 1.23 -8.02 -3.96
C THR A 84 0.93 -6.62 -3.48
N LEU A 85 0.02 -6.51 -2.52
CA LEU A 85 -0.24 -5.26 -1.81
C LEU A 85 -0.31 -5.56 -0.32
N THR A 86 0.55 -4.93 0.45
CA THR A 86 0.59 -5.04 1.91
C THR A 86 0.47 -3.65 2.51
N LEU A 87 -0.44 -3.52 3.47
CA LEU A 87 -0.56 -2.32 4.27
C LEU A 87 0.25 -2.51 5.55
N TRP A 88 1.07 -1.53 5.90
CA TRP A 88 1.86 -1.53 7.11
C TRP A 88 1.26 -0.51 8.07
N HIS A 89 0.72 -1.00 9.17
CA HIS A 89 0.04 -0.19 10.18
C HIS A 89 0.99 0.17 11.31
N PHE A 90 0.85 1.37 11.84
CA PHE A 90 1.69 1.82 12.94
C PHE A 90 1.09 1.41 14.30
N ASP A 91 1.90 0.79 15.13
CA ASP A 91 1.54 0.45 16.50
C ASP A 91 2.21 1.45 17.45
N ARG A 92 1.40 2.29 18.08
CA ARG A 92 1.90 3.32 19.00
C ARG A 92 2.55 2.73 20.24
N ALA A 93 2.12 1.56 20.67
CA ALA A 93 2.65 0.93 21.88
C ALA A 93 4.10 0.48 21.71
N THR A 94 4.44 -0.03 20.52
CA THR A 94 5.78 -0.54 20.23
C THR A 94 6.63 0.42 19.42
N GLY A 95 6.01 1.37 18.72
CA GLY A 95 6.70 2.26 17.78
C GLY A 95 7.03 1.61 16.45
N ASP A 96 6.54 0.41 16.21
CA ASP A 96 6.82 -0.35 14.99
C ASP A 96 5.61 -0.45 14.08
N TYR A 97 5.87 -0.87 12.83
CA TYR A 97 4.83 -1.17 11.87
C TYR A 97 4.57 -2.67 11.81
N TYR A 98 3.31 -3.05 11.57
CA TYR A 98 2.93 -4.44 11.39
C TYR A 98 2.10 -4.60 10.12
N PRO A 99 2.22 -5.74 9.42
CA PRO A 99 1.65 -5.91 8.09
C PRO A 99 0.24 -6.46 8.07
N GLN A 100 -0.50 -6.05 7.04
CA GLN A 100 -1.77 -6.66 6.66
C GLN A 100 -1.75 -6.79 5.14
N THR A 101 -1.69 -8.02 4.64
CA THR A 101 -1.65 -8.24 3.20
C THR A 101 -3.04 -8.27 2.61
N ILE A 102 -3.25 -7.48 1.56
CA ILE A 102 -4.52 -7.35 0.85
C ILE A 102 -4.52 -8.23 -0.40
N ILE A 103 -3.42 -8.21 -1.17
CA ILE A 103 -3.28 -9.03 -2.37
C ILE A 103 -2.03 -9.88 -2.23
N TYR A 104 -2.18 -11.19 -2.40
CA TYR A 104 -1.08 -12.16 -2.39
C TYR A 104 -0.66 -12.49 -3.82
N GLY A 105 0.62 -12.77 -4.00
CA GLY A 105 1.13 -13.26 -5.27
C GLY A 105 0.64 -14.68 -5.55
N LYS A 106 0.66 -15.08 -6.81
CA LYS A 106 0.14 -16.38 -7.24
C LYS A 106 0.89 -17.57 -6.61
N GLU A 107 2.18 -17.39 -6.35
CA GLU A 107 3.00 -18.44 -5.75
C GLU A 107 3.01 -18.41 -4.25
N GLU A 108 2.32 -17.44 -3.65
CA GLU A 108 2.36 -17.24 -2.22
C GLU A 108 1.21 -17.93 -1.52
N ASN A 109 1.54 -18.59 -0.44
CA ASN A 109 0.58 -19.16 0.47
C ASN A 109 0.02 -18.04 1.34
N ALA A 110 -1.29 -18.02 1.54
CA ALA A 110 -1.95 -16.96 2.27
C ALA A 110 -1.51 -16.83 3.73
N VAL A 111 -0.88 -17.87 4.30
CA VAL A 111 -0.46 -17.86 5.71
C VAL A 111 1.06 -17.97 5.84
N GLY A 112 1.63 -19.07 5.37
CA GLY A 112 3.05 -19.38 5.62
C GLY A 112 4.01 -18.47 4.88
N GLU A 113 3.83 -18.37 3.57
CA GLU A 113 4.76 -17.60 2.74
C GLU A 113 4.62 -16.10 2.90
N ALA A 114 3.43 -15.62 3.20
CA ALA A 114 3.23 -14.20 3.47
C ALA A 114 4.04 -13.75 4.69
N ILE A 115 4.08 -14.57 5.73
CA ILE A 115 4.86 -14.26 6.93
C ILE A 115 6.36 -14.17 6.62
N LEU A 116 6.88 -15.12 5.83
CA LEU A 116 8.28 -15.08 5.42
C LEU A 116 8.59 -13.86 4.56
N TYR A 117 7.66 -13.52 3.69
CA TYR A 117 7.79 -12.34 2.85
C TYR A 117 7.98 -11.07 3.69
N TYR A 118 7.17 -10.90 4.71
CA TYR A 118 7.26 -9.72 5.59
C TYR A 118 8.58 -9.64 6.33
N ALA A 119 9.11 -10.77 6.75
CA ALA A 119 10.34 -10.81 7.52
C ALA A 119 11.52 -10.17 6.79
N TYR A 120 11.48 -10.12 5.47
CA TYR A 120 12.59 -9.62 4.66
C TYR A 120 12.25 -8.35 3.89
N ASN A 121 11.15 -7.71 4.22
CA ASN A 121 10.69 -6.56 3.47
C ASN A 121 10.83 -5.29 4.30
N CYS A 122 11.94 -4.65 4.16
CA CYS A 122 12.33 -3.47 4.94
C CYS A 122 13.07 -3.81 6.28
#